data_30d3832e55512b64b9f00f2c7a0e6a08
#
_entry.id   30d3832e55512b64b9f00f2c7a0e6a08
#
_cell.length_a   1.000
_cell.length_b   1.000
_cell.length_c   1.000
_cell.angle_alpha   90.00
_cell.angle_beta   90.00
_cell.angle_gamma   90.00
#
_symmetry.space_group_name_H-M   'P 1'
#
loop_
_entity.id
_entity.type
_entity.pdbx_description
1 polymer ?
#
loop_
_entity_poly.entity_id
_entity_poly.type
_entity_poly.pdbx_seq_one_letter_code
_entity_poly.pdbx_strand_id
1 'polypeptide(L)'
;NYDGNDQENFFIPEFGYNRMMSDKWSLGVSVFGNGGMNSSYAPPGIPMFNGFNGNKTGIDLMQLFFVPSVSYKINDQHSIGVGINLVGQWFRAQGLDGFKGISQSPTKLTDNGHESSYGAGLRVGWIGKLTDRFTLGATYQTKTWMSELDDYEGLFAEQGDFDIPENFGAGLAFQATPKLVFGFDIVRINYS
;
A
#
# COMPACT_ATOMS: atom_id res chain seq x y z
N ASN A 1 1.17 16.94 26.78
CA ASN A 1 0.24 16.40 25.80
C ASN A 1 0.86 16.63 24.44
N TYR A 2 1.16 15.55 23.70
CA TYR A 2 1.67 15.66 22.33
C TYR A 2 0.47 15.56 21.38
N ASP A 3 0.29 16.56 20.53
CA ASP A 3 -0.76 16.58 19.51
C ASP A 3 -0.15 16.22 18.15
N GLY A 4 -0.56 15.10 17.60
CA GLY A 4 -0.10 14.58 16.31
C GLY A 4 -0.96 15.00 15.12
N ASN A 5 -1.94 15.89 15.31
CA ASN A 5 -2.96 16.26 14.33
C ASN A 5 -2.61 17.52 13.52
N ASP A 6 -1.34 17.85 13.35
CA ASP A 6 -0.94 19.01 12.55
C ASP A 6 -1.24 18.86 11.04
N GLN A 7 -1.69 17.66 10.63
CA GLN A 7 -2.14 17.39 9.26
C GLN A 7 -3.40 16.51 9.28
N GLU A 8 -4.55 17.10 8.94
CA GLU A 8 -5.88 16.46 9.10
C GLU A 8 -6.56 16.09 7.78
N ASN A 9 -6.08 16.58 6.64
CA ASN A 9 -6.73 16.38 5.35
C ASN A 9 -5.83 15.57 4.40
N PHE A 10 -6.36 14.45 3.92
CA PHE A 10 -5.68 13.56 2.98
C PHE A 10 -6.53 13.35 1.74
N PHE A 11 -5.92 13.47 0.57
CA PHE A 11 -6.54 13.12 -0.70
C PHE A 11 -6.11 11.72 -1.11
N ILE A 12 -7.05 10.77 -1.10
CA ILE A 12 -6.82 9.37 -1.49
C ILE A 12 -7.64 9.10 -2.74
N PRO A 13 -7.04 9.17 -3.94
CA PRO A 13 -7.76 8.93 -5.18
C PRO A 13 -8.04 7.43 -5.35
N GLU A 14 -9.24 7.11 -5.84
CA GLU A 14 -9.60 5.77 -6.28
C GLU A 14 -10.34 5.85 -7.61
N PHE A 15 -9.93 5.03 -8.57
CA PHE A 15 -10.55 4.93 -9.88
C PHE A 15 -10.44 3.50 -10.41
N GLY A 16 -11.49 3.03 -11.06
CA GLY A 16 -11.50 1.74 -11.75
C GLY A 16 -12.23 1.80 -13.08
N TYR A 17 -11.67 1.15 -14.08
CA TYR A 17 -12.31 0.95 -15.37
C TYR A 17 -12.13 -0.49 -15.82
N ASN A 18 -13.19 -1.07 -16.38
CA ASN A 18 -13.16 -2.43 -16.94
C ASN A 18 -13.93 -2.45 -18.25
N ARG A 19 -13.42 -3.20 -19.23
CA ARG A 19 -14.07 -3.41 -20.52
C ARG A 19 -13.99 -4.86 -20.96
N MET A 20 -15.13 -5.45 -21.27
CA MET A 20 -15.19 -6.74 -21.94
C MET A 20 -14.69 -6.60 -23.39
N MET A 21 -13.70 -7.39 -23.73
CA MET A 21 -13.12 -7.46 -25.09
C MET A 21 -13.78 -8.59 -25.91
N SER A 22 -14.29 -9.59 -25.22
CA SER A 22 -15.08 -10.71 -25.76
C SER A 22 -15.94 -11.31 -24.66
N ASP A 23 -16.68 -12.35 -24.93
CA ASP A 23 -17.47 -13.09 -23.92
C ASP A 23 -16.61 -13.71 -22.80
N LYS A 24 -15.31 -13.85 -23.04
CA LYS A 24 -14.38 -14.49 -22.09
C LYS A 24 -13.28 -13.59 -21.56
N TRP A 25 -12.93 -12.51 -22.25
CA TRP A 25 -11.81 -11.66 -21.90
C TRP A 25 -12.25 -10.24 -21.51
N SER A 26 -11.68 -9.73 -20.44
CA SER A 26 -11.79 -8.32 -20.12
C SER A 26 -10.43 -7.69 -19.82
N LEU A 27 -10.33 -6.40 -20.10
CA LEU A 27 -9.22 -5.54 -19.71
C LEU A 27 -9.71 -4.58 -18.63
N GLY A 28 -8.88 -4.37 -17.64
CA GLY A 28 -9.15 -3.45 -16.55
C GLY A 28 -7.97 -2.56 -16.22
N VAL A 29 -8.24 -1.47 -15.56
CA VAL A 29 -7.26 -0.63 -14.88
C VAL A 29 -7.86 -0.20 -13.55
N SER A 30 -7.06 -0.25 -12.50
CA SER A 30 -7.41 0.30 -11.19
C SER A 30 -6.31 1.25 -10.74
N VAL A 31 -6.71 2.36 -10.13
CA VAL A 31 -5.82 3.32 -9.47
C VAL A 31 -6.31 3.47 -8.05
N PHE A 32 -5.45 3.30 -7.07
CA PHE A 32 -5.84 3.42 -5.66
C PHE A 32 -4.64 3.68 -4.75
N GLY A 33 -4.91 4.35 -3.62
CA GLY A 33 -3.97 4.43 -2.50
C GLY A 33 -3.92 3.10 -1.75
N ASN A 34 -2.73 2.59 -1.50
CA ASN A 34 -2.55 1.28 -0.81
C ASN A 34 -1.99 1.43 0.59
N GLY A 35 -1.86 2.51 1.08
CA GLY A 35 -1.35 2.74 2.41
C GLY A 35 -0.88 4.16 2.55
N GLY A 36 -0.85 4.55 3.75
CA GLY A 36 -0.34 5.85 4.14
C GLY A 36 -0.01 5.78 5.60
N MET A 37 1.04 6.40 5.96
CA MET A 37 1.37 6.65 7.36
C MET A 37 1.69 8.12 7.46
N ASN A 38 0.86 8.83 8.20
CA ASN A 38 1.12 10.23 8.46
C ASN A 38 1.03 10.50 9.95
N SER A 39 2.07 11.09 10.47
CA SER A 39 2.08 11.67 11.80
C SER A 39 2.79 13.01 11.74
N SER A 40 2.25 14.00 12.42
CA SER A 40 2.78 15.34 12.38
C SER A 40 2.58 16.02 13.73
N TYR A 41 3.67 16.16 14.46
CA TYR A 41 3.71 16.84 15.77
C TYR A 41 4.34 18.21 15.58
N ALA A 42 3.51 19.25 15.73
CA ALA A 42 3.97 20.63 15.68
C ALA A 42 5.08 20.90 16.72
N PRO A 43 5.91 21.93 16.52
CA PRO A 43 6.93 22.30 17.52
C PRO A 43 6.34 22.42 18.93
N PRO A 44 7.03 21.90 19.95
CA PRO A 44 8.40 21.42 19.97
C PRO A 44 8.61 19.97 19.49
N GLY A 45 7.64 19.35 18.82
CA GLY A 45 7.72 17.98 18.35
C GLY A 45 7.79 16.96 19.51
N ILE A 46 8.41 15.82 19.26
CA ILE A 46 8.72 14.81 20.28
C ILE A 46 10.19 14.97 20.69
N PRO A 47 10.50 15.54 21.87
CA PRO A 47 11.86 15.94 22.23
C PRO A 47 12.89 14.83 22.17
N MET A 48 12.54 13.61 22.57
CA MET A 48 13.46 12.47 22.51
C MET A 48 13.80 12.08 21.06
N PHE A 49 12.86 12.24 20.14
CA PHE A 49 13.05 11.90 18.73
C PHE A 49 13.84 12.98 17.99
N ASN A 50 13.53 14.25 18.24
CA ASN A 50 14.20 15.35 17.56
C ASN A 50 15.52 15.80 18.23
N GLY A 51 16.03 15.05 19.20
CA GLY A 51 17.28 15.39 19.87
C GLY A 51 17.17 16.66 20.71
N PHE A 52 15.97 16.99 21.22
CA PHE A 52 15.67 18.18 22.04
C PHE A 52 15.89 19.51 21.31
N ASN A 53 15.88 19.52 19.98
CA ASN A 53 16.08 20.74 19.18
C ASN A 53 14.84 21.63 19.02
N GLY A 54 13.68 21.13 19.47
CA GLY A 54 12.40 21.86 19.40
C GLY A 54 11.76 21.90 18.02
N ASN A 55 12.24 21.10 17.06
CA ASN A 55 11.67 21.02 15.72
C ASN A 55 10.45 20.09 15.66
N LYS A 56 9.69 20.22 14.59
CA LYS A 56 8.58 19.32 14.24
C LYS A 56 9.07 17.88 14.14
N THR A 57 8.24 16.93 14.59
CA THR A 57 8.50 15.49 14.43
C THR A 57 7.38 14.87 13.63
N GLY A 58 7.72 14.05 12.65
CA GLY A 58 6.68 13.39 11.87
C GLY A 58 7.19 12.47 10.77
N ILE A 59 6.30 11.65 10.27
CA ILE A 59 6.49 10.78 9.12
C ILE A 59 5.34 10.99 8.15
N ASP A 60 5.65 10.97 6.87
CA ASP A 60 4.68 11.07 5.79
C ASP A 60 5.02 10.02 4.74
N LEU A 61 4.15 9.03 4.57
CA LEU A 61 4.23 7.99 3.57
C LEU A 61 2.95 7.97 2.75
N MET A 62 3.09 8.05 1.45
CA MET A 62 1.98 7.90 0.50
C MET A 62 2.36 6.87 -0.56
N GLN A 63 1.43 6.00 -0.90
CA GLN A 63 1.59 4.98 -1.95
C GLN A 63 0.41 5.03 -2.91
N LEU A 64 0.68 5.12 -4.20
CA LEU A 64 -0.30 5.09 -5.26
C LEU A 64 -0.03 3.92 -6.20
N PHE A 65 -1.02 3.06 -6.36
CA PHE A 65 -1.01 1.93 -7.27
C PHE A 65 -1.73 2.27 -8.57
N PHE A 66 -1.11 1.94 -9.68
CA PHE A 66 -1.71 1.86 -11.00
C PHE A 66 -1.62 0.40 -11.48
N VAL A 67 -2.78 -0.25 -11.65
CA VAL A 67 -2.86 -1.69 -11.89
C VAL A 67 -3.61 -2.00 -13.18
N PRO A 68 -2.93 -2.02 -14.33
CA PRO A 68 -3.48 -2.64 -15.53
C PRO A 68 -3.66 -4.14 -15.32
N SER A 69 -4.76 -4.69 -15.80
CA SER A 69 -5.13 -6.08 -15.56
C SER A 69 -5.86 -6.70 -16.74
N VAL A 70 -5.75 -8.00 -16.84
CA VAL A 70 -6.54 -8.83 -17.76
C VAL A 70 -7.22 -9.92 -16.98
N SER A 71 -8.47 -10.22 -17.31
CA SER A 71 -9.18 -11.36 -16.74
C SER A 71 -9.74 -12.28 -17.83
N TYR A 72 -9.84 -13.54 -17.47
CA TYR A 72 -10.36 -14.60 -18.32
C TYR A 72 -11.44 -15.40 -17.63
N LYS A 73 -12.59 -15.50 -18.26
CA LYS A 73 -13.72 -16.34 -17.84
C LYS A 73 -13.48 -17.77 -18.32
N ILE A 74 -13.08 -18.65 -17.41
CA ILE A 74 -12.83 -20.06 -17.68
C ILE A 74 -14.14 -20.72 -18.09
N ASN A 75 -15.20 -20.47 -17.32
CA ASN A 75 -16.59 -20.90 -17.55
C ASN A 75 -17.53 -19.90 -16.85
N ASP A 76 -18.83 -20.21 -16.80
CA ASP A 76 -19.84 -19.32 -16.20
C ASP A 76 -19.69 -19.17 -14.67
N GLN A 77 -18.95 -20.06 -14.04
CA GLN A 77 -18.75 -20.09 -12.60
C GLN A 77 -17.38 -19.56 -12.17
N HIS A 78 -16.35 -19.69 -13.02
CA HIS A 78 -14.96 -19.39 -12.64
C HIS A 78 -14.28 -18.40 -13.56
N SER A 79 -13.62 -17.42 -12.95
CA SER A 79 -12.77 -16.45 -13.63
C SER A 79 -11.43 -16.32 -12.91
N ILE A 80 -10.38 -16.06 -13.69
CA ILE A 80 -9.05 -15.73 -13.20
C ILE A 80 -8.63 -14.36 -13.74
N GLY A 81 -7.75 -13.69 -13.03
CA GLY A 81 -7.20 -12.40 -13.46
C GLY A 81 -5.73 -12.27 -13.09
N VAL A 82 -5.02 -11.51 -13.90
CA VAL A 82 -3.63 -11.11 -13.65
C VAL A 82 -3.51 -9.61 -13.83
N GLY A 83 -2.79 -8.96 -12.94
CA GLY A 83 -2.49 -7.54 -13.00
C GLY A 83 -1.01 -7.27 -12.69
N ILE A 84 -0.53 -6.15 -13.19
CA ILE A 84 0.80 -5.63 -12.87
C ILE A 84 0.59 -4.46 -11.92
N ASN A 85 1.16 -4.52 -10.73
CA ASN A 85 1.22 -3.38 -9.84
C ASN A 85 2.36 -2.46 -10.30
N LEU A 86 2.04 -1.26 -10.71
CA LEU A 86 2.99 -0.18 -10.92
C LEU A 86 2.76 0.83 -9.81
N VAL A 87 3.79 1.13 -9.05
CA VAL A 87 3.63 1.88 -7.79
C VAL A 87 4.54 3.09 -7.77
N GLY A 88 3.96 4.23 -7.37
CA GLY A 88 4.70 5.39 -6.90
C GLY A 88 4.56 5.51 -5.39
N GLN A 89 5.67 5.76 -4.72
CA GLN A 89 5.75 5.97 -3.29
C GLN A 89 6.45 7.29 -3.00
N TRP A 90 5.93 8.04 -2.03
CA TRP A 90 6.54 9.28 -1.54
C TRP A 90 6.73 9.14 -0.04
N PHE A 91 7.94 9.43 0.40
CA PHE A 91 8.32 9.30 1.79
C PHE A 91 9.02 10.56 2.30
N ARG A 92 8.77 10.90 3.55
CA ARG A 92 9.47 11.94 4.29
C ARG A 92 9.48 11.61 5.78
N ALA A 93 10.62 11.80 6.42
CA ALA A 93 10.76 11.77 7.87
C ALA A 93 11.34 13.09 8.37
N GLN A 94 10.82 13.61 9.47
CA GLN A 94 11.22 14.88 10.06
C GLN A 94 11.47 14.75 11.57
N GLY A 95 12.48 15.45 12.06
CA GLY A 95 12.74 15.57 13.50
C GLY A 95 13.09 14.22 14.14
N LEU A 96 13.97 13.44 13.53
CA LEU A 96 14.51 12.21 14.07
C LEU A 96 15.99 12.32 14.46
N ASP A 97 16.48 13.54 14.71
CA ASP A 97 17.89 13.83 15.07
C ASP A 97 18.38 13.05 16.28
N GLY A 98 17.51 12.69 17.21
CA GLY A 98 17.85 11.90 18.39
C GLY A 98 18.39 10.49 18.06
N PHE A 99 18.14 10.01 16.85
CA PHE A 99 18.61 8.70 16.39
C PHE A 99 19.90 8.76 15.57
N LYS A 100 20.44 9.96 15.27
CA LYS A 100 21.66 10.12 14.47
C LYS A 100 22.86 9.36 15.04
N GLY A 101 22.95 9.24 16.37
CA GLY A 101 24.03 8.53 17.03
C GLY A 101 24.07 7.02 16.84
N ILE A 102 22.98 6.43 16.39
CA ILE A 102 22.84 4.97 16.14
C ILE A 102 22.63 4.64 14.67
N SER A 103 22.48 5.64 13.80
CA SER A 103 22.33 5.47 12.36
C SER A 103 23.68 5.22 11.70
N GLN A 104 23.69 4.34 10.69
CA GLN A 104 24.86 4.10 9.84
C GLN A 104 25.12 5.26 8.88
N SER A 105 24.07 6.01 8.50
CA SER A 105 24.12 7.18 7.63
C SER A 105 23.41 8.37 8.28
N PRO A 106 24.00 9.02 9.30
CA PRO A 106 23.34 10.05 10.10
C PRO A 106 22.85 11.28 9.32
N THR A 107 23.47 11.60 8.19
CA THR A 107 23.10 12.71 7.31
C THR A 107 21.92 12.39 6.40
N LYS A 108 21.60 11.10 6.25
CA LYS A 108 20.50 10.57 5.45
C LYS A 108 19.44 9.88 6.30
N LEU A 109 19.10 10.45 7.43
CA LEU A 109 18.16 9.91 8.39
C LEU A 109 16.85 10.69 8.43
N THR A 110 16.91 12.00 8.38
CA THR A 110 15.77 12.88 8.65
C THR A 110 15.94 14.24 7.99
N ASP A 111 14.82 14.94 7.77
CA ASP A 111 14.74 16.31 7.27
C ASP A 111 15.30 16.53 5.85
N ASN A 112 15.36 15.48 5.03
CA ASN A 112 15.83 15.50 3.66
C ASN A 112 14.73 15.81 2.61
N GLY A 113 13.56 16.24 3.05
CA GLY A 113 12.43 16.54 2.16
C GLY A 113 11.60 15.30 1.81
N HIS A 114 10.76 15.42 0.76
CA HIS A 114 10.08 14.26 0.18
C HIS A 114 10.97 13.60 -0.85
N GLU A 115 11.12 12.29 -0.73
CA GLU A 115 11.76 11.45 -1.71
C GLU A 115 10.73 10.56 -2.40
N SER A 116 10.96 10.25 -3.68
CA SER A 116 10.07 9.42 -4.48
C SER A 116 10.75 8.11 -4.82
N SER A 117 10.02 7.03 -4.67
CA SER A 117 10.41 5.67 -5.05
C SER A 117 9.35 5.07 -5.98
N TYR A 118 9.78 4.22 -6.89
CA TYR A 118 8.92 3.56 -7.86
C TYR A 118 9.17 2.07 -7.88
N GLY A 119 8.13 1.30 -8.09
CA GLY A 119 8.26 -0.15 -8.07
C GLY A 119 7.24 -0.89 -8.90
N ALA A 120 7.47 -2.18 -9.01
CA ALA A 120 6.59 -3.09 -9.73
C ALA A 120 6.44 -4.44 -9.02
N GLY A 121 5.27 -5.03 -9.19
CA GLY A 121 4.93 -6.37 -8.69
C GLY A 121 3.83 -6.99 -9.53
N LEU A 122 3.45 -8.21 -9.18
CA LEU A 122 2.37 -8.93 -9.85
C LEU A 122 1.22 -9.20 -8.89
N ARG A 123 0.02 -9.24 -9.45
CA ARG A 123 -1.19 -9.67 -8.73
C ARG A 123 -1.92 -10.71 -9.56
N VAL A 124 -2.34 -11.78 -8.90
CA VAL A 124 -3.21 -12.79 -9.49
C VAL A 124 -4.46 -12.95 -8.63
N GLY A 125 -5.58 -13.24 -9.25
CA GLY A 125 -6.84 -13.44 -8.55
C GLY A 125 -7.69 -14.51 -9.23
N TRP A 126 -8.49 -15.15 -8.42
CA TRP A 126 -9.52 -16.08 -8.85
C TRP A 126 -10.83 -15.77 -8.13
N ILE A 127 -11.93 -15.91 -8.85
CA ILE A 127 -13.28 -15.86 -8.29
C ILE A 127 -14.09 -17.04 -8.82
N GLY A 128 -14.82 -17.71 -7.94
CA GLY A 128 -15.62 -18.87 -8.28
C GLY A 128 -17.00 -18.88 -7.59
N LYS A 129 -18.06 -18.99 -8.37
CA LYS A 129 -19.41 -19.23 -7.87
C LYS A 129 -19.55 -20.73 -7.60
N LEU A 130 -19.54 -21.13 -6.34
CA LEU A 130 -19.70 -22.53 -5.95
C LEU A 130 -21.16 -22.97 -6.06
N THR A 131 -22.07 -22.06 -5.75
CA THR A 131 -23.54 -22.24 -5.87
C THR A 131 -24.17 -20.88 -6.21
N ASP A 132 -25.47 -20.83 -6.39
CA ASP A 132 -26.21 -19.57 -6.60
C ASP A 132 -26.12 -18.62 -5.40
N ARG A 133 -25.68 -19.12 -4.24
CA ARG A 133 -25.61 -18.35 -2.99
C ARG A 133 -24.19 -18.14 -2.48
N PHE A 134 -23.23 -18.95 -2.89
CA PHE A 134 -21.84 -18.90 -2.39
C PHE A 134 -20.87 -18.59 -3.48
N THR A 135 -20.11 -17.51 -3.29
CA THR A 135 -18.99 -17.13 -4.14
C THR A 135 -17.72 -17.07 -3.30
N LEU A 136 -16.66 -17.70 -3.77
CA LEU A 136 -15.33 -17.63 -3.18
C LEU A 136 -14.41 -16.74 -4.05
N GLY A 137 -13.49 -16.09 -3.39
CA GLY A 137 -12.38 -15.36 -4.02
C GLY A 137 -11.06 -15.72 -3.39
N ALA A 138 -10.00 -15.70 -4.18
CA ALA A 138 -8.63 -15.79 -3.70
C ALA A 138 -7.75 -14.83 -4.49
N THR A 139 -6.80 -14.20 -3.82
CA THR A 139 -5.84 -13.30 -4.44
C THR A 139 -4.46 -13.52 -3.86
N TYR A 140 -3.45 -13.33 -4.69
CA TYR A 140 -2.06 -13.28 -4.31
C TYR A 140 -1.41 -12.07 -4.96
N GLN A 141 -0.67 -11.32 -4.19
CA GLN A 141 0.18 -10.24 -4.65
C GLN A 141 1.62 -10.57 -4.26
N THR A 142 2.51 -10.54 -5.22
CA THR A 142 3.95 -10.64 -4.93
C THR A 142 4.42 -9.44 -4.13
N LYS A 143 5.59 -9.54 -3.53
CA LYS A 143 6.37 -8.39 -3.13
C LYS A 143 6.39 -7.38 -4.30
N THR A 144 6.20 -6.11 -4.03
CA THR A 144 6.43 -5.05 -5.00
C THR A 144 7.81 -4.48 -4.72
N TRP A 145 8.73 -4.73 -5.64
CA TRP A 145 10.11 -4.26 -5.54
C TRP A 145 10.13 -2.78 -5.85
N MET A 146 10.56 -2.00 -4.88
CA MET A 146 10.65 -0.55 -4.96
C MET A 146 12.09 -0.12 -5.22
N SER A 147 12.31 1.05 -5.81
CA SER A 147 13.63 1.68 -5.80
C SER A 147 13.96 2.17 -4.40
N GLU A 148 15.24 2.18 -4.06
CA GLU A 148 15.73 2.64 -2.77
C GLU A 148 15.37 4.11 -2.50
N LEU A 149 15.21 4.44 -1.22
CA LEU A 149 15.04 5.78 -0.70
C LEU A 149 16.43 6.28 -0.23
N ASP A 150 17.24 6.74 -1.17
CA ASP A 150 18.63 7.10 -0.96
C ASP A 150 18.85 8.19 0.09
N ASP A 151 17.94 9.18 0.14
CA ASP A 151 17.97 10.28 1.10
C ASP A 151 17.60 9.84 2.52
N TYR A 152 17.06 8.61 2.67
CA TYR A 152 16.65 8.01 3.93
C TYR A 152 17.33 6.67 4.23
N GLU A 153 18.45 6.37 3.57
CA GLU A 153 19.21 5.12 3.82
C GLU A 153 19.60 4.93 5.29
N GLY A 154 19.79 6.01 6.02
CA GLY A 154 20.10 5.97 7.45
C GLY A 154 18.95 5.66 8.36
N LEU A 155 17.70 5.65 7.86
CA LEU A 155 16.49 5.35 8.60
C LEU A 155 16.07 3.88 8.46
N PHE A 156 16.28 3.28 7.27
CA PHE A 156 15.87 1.93 6.96
C PHE A 156 16.99 0.92 7.21
N ALA A 157 16.63 -0.27 7.73
CA ALA A 157 17.61 -1.31 8.07
C ALA A 157 18.38 -1.81 6.84
N GLU A 158 17.77 -1.81 5.67
CA GLU A 158 18.35 -2.23 4.39
C GLU A 158 18.76 -1.06 3.50
N GLN A 159 19.24 0.04 4.13
CA GLN A 159 19.84 1.18 3.46
C GLN A 159 18.93 1.85 2.40
N GLY A 160 17.67 2.06 2.75
CA GLY A 160 16.71 2.75 1.88
C GLY A 160 15.75 1.80 1.15
N ASP A 161 15.95 0.49 1.24
CA ASP A 161 14.97 -0.47 0.72
C ASP A 161 13.68 -0.42 1.55
N PHE A 162 12.60 -0.11 0.88
CA PHE A 162 11.27 -0.07 1.48
C PHE A 162 10.24 -0.67 0.54
N ASP A 163 10.40 -1.96 0.30
CA ASP A 163 9.52 -2.75 -0.53
C ASP A 163 8.13 -2.92 0.08
N ILE A 164 7.14 -3.13 -0.77
CA ILE A 164 5.78 -3.43 -0.31
C ILE A 164 5.62 -4.94 -0.21
N PRO A 165 5.26 -5.46 0.97
CA PRO A 165 5.25 -6.89 1.25
C PRO A 165 4.25 -7.64 0.39
N GLU A 166 4.56 -8.91 0.14
CA GLU A 166 3.60 -9.84 -0.46
C GLU A 166 2.38 -10.04 0.44
N ASN A 167 1.26 -10.35 -0.18
CA ASN A 167 0.05 -10.68 0.55
C ASN A 167 -0.81 -11.73 -0.14
N PHE A 168 -1.60 -12.43 0.68
CA PHE A 168 -2.57 -13.42 0.28
C PHE A 168 -3.93 -13.02 0.84
N GLY A 169 -4.95 -13.10 0.02
CA GLY A 169 -6.33 -12.87 0.44
C GLY A 169 -7.24 -14.03 0.05
N ALA A 170 -8.20 -14.33 0.89
CA ALA A 170 -9.31 -15.22 0.59
C ALA A 170 -10.61 -14.59 1.08
N GLY A 171 -11.66 -14.71 0.27
CA GLY A 171 -12.96 -14.12 0.56
C GLY A 171 -14.11 -15.09 0.30
N LEU A 172 -15.18 -14.91 1.05
CA LEU A 172 -16.45 -15.60 0.89
C LEU A 172 -17.57 -14.57 0.81
N ALA A 173 -18.42 -14.66 -0.22
CA ALA A 173 -19.68 -13.94 -0.27
C ALA A 173 -20.85 -14.91 -0.20
N PHE A 174 -21.81 -14.60 0.68
CA PHE A 174 -23.04 -15.37 0.88
C PHE A 174 -24.26 -14.51 0.56
N GLN A 175 -24.97 -14.89 -0.48
CA GLN A 175 -26.27 -14.30 -0.87
C GLN A 175 -27.37 -14.85 0.02
N ALA A 176 -27.68 -14.15 1.09
CA ALA A 176 -28.73 -14.58 2.04
C ALA A 176 -30.13 -14.42 1.46
N THR A 177 -30.38 -13.29 0.78
CA THR A 177 -31.61 -13.00 0.05
C THR A 177 -31.28 -12.26 -1.26
N PRO A 178 -32.22 -12.07 -2.20
CA PRO A 178 -31.97 -11.28 -3.41
C PRO A 178 -31.49 -9.85 -3.17
N LYS A 179 -31.66 -9.33 -1.95
CA LYS A 179 -31.28 -7.95 -1.58
C LYS A 179 -30.19 -7.88 -0.50
N LEU A 180 -29.70 -9.02 0.03
CA LEU A 180 -28.75 -9.05 1.13
C LEU A 180 -27.63 -10.04 0.85
N VAL A 181 -26.40 -9.50 0.86
CA VAL A 181 -25.15 -10.27 0.74
C VAL A 181 -24.31 -10.03 1.98
N PHE A 182 -23.76 -11.10 2.54
CA PHE A 182 -22.70 -11.03 3.54
C PHE A 182 -21.37 -11.33 2.86
N GLY A 183 -20.36 -10.50 3.13
CA GLY A 183 -18.97 -10.72 2.71
C GLY A 183 -18.07 -10.93 3.91
N PHE A 184 -17.15 -11.85 3.79
CA PHE A 184 -16.09 -12.09 4.76
C PHE A 184 -14.77 -12.27 4.02
N ASP A 185 -13.74 -11.53 4.45
CA ASP A 185 -12.41 -11.59 3.86
C ASP A 185 -11.36 -11.78 4.95
N ILE A 186 -10.31 -12.53 4.61
CA ILE A 186 -9.11 -12.66 5.40
C ILE A 186 -7.91 -12.33 4.52
N VAL A 187 -7.01 -11.51 5.03
CA VAL A 187 -5.77 -11.13 4.35
C VAL A 187 -4.61 -11.38 5.27
N ARG A 188 -3.57 -12.03 4.74
CA ARG A 188 -2.27 -12.17 5.39
C ARG A 188 -1.25 -11.35 4.63
N ILE A 189 -0.53 -10.49 5.35
CA ILE A 189 0.58 -9.68 4.84
C ILE A 189 1.86 -10.22 5.47
N ASN A 190 2.84 -10.57 4.65
CA ASN A 190 4.12 -11.10 5.11
C ASN A 190 5.14 -9.96 5.16
N TYR A 191 5.28 -9.36 6.32
CA TYR A 191 6.40 -8.46 6.62
C TYR A 191 7.62 -9.33 6.92
N SER A 192 8.67 -9.21 6.12
CA SER A 192 9.96 -9.88 6.30
C SER A 192 10.90 -9.03 7.14
#